data_cf99c89fa131d58cdd90651ccdbbd4eb
#
_entry.id   cf99c89fa131d58cdd90651ccdbbd4eb
#
_cell.length_a   1.000
_cell.length_b   1.000
_cell.length_c   1.000
_cell.angle_alpha   90.00
_cell.angle_beta   90.00
_cell.angle_gamma   90.00
#
_symmetry.space_group_name_H-M   'P 1'
#
loop_
_entity.id
_entity.type
_entity.pdbx_description
1 polymer ?
#
loop_
_entity_poly.entity_id
_entity_poly.type
_entity_poly.pdbx_seq_one_letter_code
_entity_poly.pdbx_strand_id
1 'polypeptide(L)'
;MSRLLITALALAASTLAFDAAAAGNADAGKKRAYTCTGCHGIPGYKNTYPMYSVPRIAGQSETYLVNALNAYKKGERKHPTMAA
;
A
#
# COMPACT_ATOMS: atom_id res chain seq x y z
N MET A 1 32.75 21.69 -28.28
CA MET A 1 31.35 21.46 -28.69
C MET A 1 30.86 20.04 -28.39
N SER A 2 31.65 19.00 -28.63
CA SER A 2 31.23 17.61 -28.38
C SER A 2 30.88 17.27 -26.90
N ARG A 3 31.61 17.86 -25.93
CA ARG A 3 31.37 17.64 -24.53
C ARG A 3 30.06 18.24 -23.99
N LEU A 4 29.68 19.41 -24.56
CA LEU A 4 28.40 20.08 -24.23
C LEU A 4 27.19 19.33 -24.80
N LEU A 5 27.33 18.71 -25.95
CA LEU A 5 26.29 17.90 -26.59
C LEU A 5 26.05 16.60 -25.82
N ILE A 6 27.11 15.98 -25.29
CA ILE A 6 27.01 14.75 -24.50
C ILE A 6 26.33 15.02 -23.14
N THR A 7 26.65 16.14 -22.50
CA THR A 7 26.00 16.52 -21.24
C THR A 7 24.53 16.89 -21.43
N ALA A 8 24.16 17.55 -22.50
CA ALA A 8 22.78 17.86 -22.83
C ALA A 8 21.95 16.60 -23.12
N LEU A 9 22.53 15.62 -23.80
CA LEU A 9 21.88 14.34 -24.08
C LEU A 9 21.67 13.48 -22.81
N ALA A 10 22.64 13.52 -21.89
CA ALA A 10 22.54 12.83 -20.62
C ALA A 10 21.45 13.43 -19.69
N LEU A 11 21.28 14.76 -19.73
CA LEU A 11 20.25 15.45 -18.97
C LEU A 11 18.84 15.18 -19.54
N ALA A 12 18.71 15.08 -20.87
CA ALA A 12 17.45 14.75 -21.52
C ALA A 12 17.00 13.28 -21.28
N ALA A 13 17.94 12.36 -21.15
CA ALA A 13 17.66 10.96 -20.85
C ALA A 13 17.17 10.74 -19.41
N SER A 14 17.54 11.60 -18.48
CA SER A 14 17.12 11.48 -17.07
C SER A 14 15.67 11.93 -16.81
N THR A 15 15.03 12.63 -17.73
CA THR A 15 13.62 13.06 -17.60
C THR A 15 12.60 12.05 -18.13
N LEU A 16 13.06 10.97 -18.76
CA LEU A 16 12.20 9.90 -19.29
C LEU A 16 11.98 8.74 -18.29
N ALA A 17 12.50 8.85 -17.09
CA ALA A 17 12.32 7.83 -16.09
C ALA A 17 11.11 8.16 -15.20
N PHE A 18 10.24 7.18 -15.10
CA PHE A 18 9.25 6.98 -14.04
C PHE A 18 7.84 7.55 -14.24
N ASP A 19 7.17 7.09 -15.25
CA ASP A 19 5.82 6.62 -15.02
C ASP A 19 5.91 5.15 -14.60
N ALA A 20 6.26 4.91 -13.33
CA ALA A 20 5.98 3.63 -12.70
C ALA A 20 4.45 3.59 -12.54
N ALA A 21 3.76 3.08 -13.54
CA ALA A 21 2.33 2.85 -13.47
C ALA A 21 2.08 1.90 -12.31
N ALA A 22 1.51 2.42 -11.21
CA ALA A 22 1.01 1.59 -10.14
C ALA A 22 0.02 0.59 -10.74
N ALA A 23 0.20 -0.71 -10.49
CA ALA A 23 -0.62 -1.77 -11.06
C ALA A 23 -2.07 -1.77 -10.55
N GLY A 24 -2.44 -0.87 -9.63
CA GLY A 24 -3.75 -0.74 -9.02
C GLY A 24 -4.46 0.57 -9.37
N ASN A 25 -5.69 0.69 -8.89
CA ASN A 25 -6.49 1.90 -8.98
C ASN A 25 -6.81 2.41 -7.57
N ALA A 26 -6.22 3.54 -7.18
CA ALA A 26 -6.36 4.11 -5.84
C ALA A 26 -7.80 4.51 -5.50
N ASP A 27 -8.57 5.06 -6.44
CA ASP A 27 -9.94 5.48 -6.19
C ASP A 27 -10.87 4.27 -5.98
N ALA A 28 -10.70 3.23 -6.77
CA ALA A 28 -11.43 1.97 -6.59
C ALA A 28 -11.03 1.29 -5.27
N GLY A 29 -9.74 1.29 -4.94
CA GLY A 29 -9.22 0.76 -3.69
C GLY A 29 -9.77 1.50 -2.47
N LYS A 30 -9.82 2.82 -2.49
CA LYS A 30 -10.40 3.65 -1.43
C LYS A 30 -11.86 3.29 -1.13
N LYS A 31 -12.66 3.09 -2.16
CA LYS A 31 -14.06 2.67 -2.01
C LYS A 31 -14.19 1.28 -1.37
N ARG A 32 -13.34 0.34 -1.76
CA ARG A 32 -13.34 -1.02 -1.21
C ARG A 32 -12.78 -1.10 0.21
N ALA A 33 -11.80 -0.26 0.54
CA ALA A 33 -11.18 -0.20 1.87
C ALA A 33 -12.05 0.53 2.91
N TYR A 34 -13.22 1.01 2.55
CA TYR A 34 -14.11 1.76 3.42
C TYR A 34 -14.35 1.08 4.78
N THR A 35 -14.63 -0.22 4.77
CA THR A 35 -14.88 -0.99 6.00
C THR A 35 -13.63 -1.15 6.86
N CYS A 36 -12.44 -1.14 6.24
CA CYS A 36 -11.16 -1.26 6.95
C CYS A 36 -10.83 0.00 7.75
N THR A 37 -11.22 1.16 7.26
CA THR A 37 -10.90 2.46 7.87
C THR A 37 -11.56 2.68 9.23
N GLY A 38 -12.65 1.98 9.54
CA GLY A 38 -13.31 2.02 10.83
C GLY A 38 -12.45 1.55 12.01
N CYS A 39 -11.44 0.75 11.72
CA CYS A 39 -10.45 0.29 12.71
C CYS A 39 -9.05 0.78 12.36
N HIS A 40 -8.58 0.52 11.14
CA HIS A 40 -7.22 0.85 10.71
C HIS A 40 -7.01 2.32 10.36
N GLY A 41 -8.05 3.10 10.21
CA GLY A 41 -7.99 4.53 9.94
C GLY A 41 -7.93 5.42 11.19
N ILE A 42 -8.01 4.85 12.38
CA ILE A 42 -8.04 5.59 13.65
C ILE A 42 -6.69 5.43 14.36
N PRO A 43 -5.92 6.53 14.55
CA PRO A 43 -4.65 6.46 15.27
C PRO A 43 -4.81 5.91 16.68
N GLY A 44 -3.96 4.93 17.03
CA GLY A 44 -3.96 4.33 18.37
C GLY A 44 -5.19 3.50 18.73
N TYR A 45 -6.03 3.15 17.75
CA TYR A 45 -7.22 2.36 18.00
C TYR A 45 -6.90 0.99 18.60
N LYS A 46 -7.63 0.65 19.64
CA LYS A 46 -7.58 -0.66 20.29
C LYS A 46 -8.96 -1.28 20.33
N ASN A 47 -9.03 -2.57 20.12
CA ASN A 47 -10.27 -3.31 20.33
C ASN A 47 -10.57 -3.40 21.82
N THR A 48 -11.84 -3.41 22.18
CA THR A 48 -12.24 -3.37 23.60
C THR A 48 -12.35 -4.77 24.21
N TYR A 49 -12.75 -5.77 23.41
CA TYR A 49 -12.99 -7.10 23.95
C TYR A 49 -12.92 -8.17 22.83
N PRO A 50 -11.88 -9.02 22.84
CA PRO A 50 -10.66 -8.93 23.66
C PRO A 50 -9.83 -7.69 23.29
N MET A 51 -9.06 -7.19 24.25
CA MET A 51 -8.24 -6.01 24.04
C MET A 51 -7.01 -6.34 23.20
N TYR A 52 -6.91 -5.74 22.02
CA TYR A 52 -5.73 -5.78 21.17
C TYR A 52 -5.57 -4.49 20.37
N SER A 53 -4.34 -4.17 20.03
CA SER A 53 -4.05 -3.00 19.20
C SER A 53 -4.35 -3.28 17.74
N VAL A 54 -5.04 -2.35 17.07
CA VAL A 54 -5.27 -2.40 15.63
C VAL A 54 -4.10 -1.71 14.93
N PRO A 55 -3.32 -2.42 14.09
CA PRO A 55 -2.14 -1.85 13.48
C PRO A 55 -2.48 -0.80 12.42
N ARG A 56 -1.59 0.18 12.29
CA ARG A 56 -1.59 1.10 11.16
C ARG A 56 -1.16 0.34 9.91
N ILE A 57 -1.92 0.43 8.84
CA ILE A 57 -1.59 -0.19 7.56
C ILE A 57 -1.22 0.84 6.48
N ALA A 58 -1.54 2.11 6.67
CA ALA A 58 -1.14 3.17 5.75
C ALA A 58 0.39 3.26 5.65
N GLY A 59 0.91 3.34 4.42
CA GLY A 59 2.34 3.35 4.15
C GLY A 59 3.00 1.97 4.05
N GLN A 60 2.25 0.89 4.24
CA GLN A 60 2.74 -0.48 4.04
C GLN A 60 2.90 -0.80 2.55
N SER A 61 3.80 -1.72 2.20
CA SER A 61 4.00 -2.13 0.81
C SER A 61 2.75 -2.81 0.25
N GLU A 62 2.47 -2.56 -1.04
CA GLU A 62 1.36 -3.18 -1.75
C GLU A 62 1.46 -4.71 -1.72
N THR A 63 2.64 -5.25 -2.03
CA THR A 63 2.88 -6.69 -2.03
C THR A 63 2.59 -7.32 -0.68
N TYR A 64 3.04 -6.69 0.41
CA TYR A 64 2.76 -7.18 1.75
C TYR A 64 1.25 -7.16 2.06
N LEU A 65 0.53 -6.09 1.72
CA LEU A 65 -0.91 -5.98 1.95
C LEU A 65 -1.70 -7.05 1.20
N VAL A 66 -1.39 -7.25 -0.07
CA VAL A 66 -2.03 -8.30 -0.89
C VAL A 66 -1.77 -9.68 -0.30
N ASN A 67 -0.54 -9.99 0.06
CA ASN A 67 -0.19 -11.28 0.66
C ASN A 67 -0.88 -11.49 2.01
N ALA A 68 -0.90 -10.48 2.87
CA ALA A 68 -1.57 -10.56 4.17
C ALA A 68 -3.07 -10.79 4.05
N LEU A 69 -3.76 -10.06 3.17
CA LEU A 69 -5.19 -10.22 2.93
C LEU A 69 -5.52 -11.61 2.36
N ASN A 70 -4.72 -12.10 1.42
CA ASN A 70 -4.87 -13.45 0.90
C ASN A 70 -4.62 -14.53 1.97
N ALA A 71 -3.65 -14.34 2.84
CA ALA A 71 -3.37 -15.25 3.94
C ALA A 71 -4.55 -15.34 4.92
N TYR A 72 -5.19 -14.24 5.25
CA TYR A 72 -6.43 -14.24 6.04
C TYR A 72 -7.58 -14.95 5.32
N LYS A 73 -7.77 -14.65 4.04
CA LYS A 73 -8.82 -15.28 3.22
C LYS A 73 -8.67 -16.80 3.14
N LYS A 74 -7.44 -17.29 3.03
CA LYS A 74 -7.13 -18.73 2.95
C LYS A 74 -7.09 -19.43 4.32
N GLY A 75 -7.13 -18.69 5.41
CA GLY A 75 -6.99 -19.23 6.76
C GLY A 75 -5.56 -19.55 7.19
N GLU A 76 -4.56 -19.18 6.40
CA GLU A 76 -3.13 -19.32 6.72
C GLU A 76 -2.71 -18.34 7.83
N ARG A 77 -3.36 -17.19 7.90
CA ARG A 77 -3.23 -16.22 8.97
C ARG A 77 -4.57 -16.09 9.70
N LYS A 78 -4.53 -16.24 11.01
CA LYS A 78 -5.77 -16.34 11.82
C LYS A 78 -5.99 -15.08 12.63
N HIS A 79 -7.14 -14.47 12.44
CA HIS A 79 -7.68 -13.41 13.28
C HIS A 79 -9.18 -13.33 13.07
N PRO A 80 -10.02 -13.38 14.12
CA PRO A 80 -11.48 -13.47 13.97
C PRO A 80 -12.08 -12.36 13.12
N THR A 81 -11.64 -11.12 13.33
CA THR A 81 -12.14 -9.96 12.59
C THR A 81 -11.60 -9.88 11.20
N MET A 82 -10.29 -10.12 11.02
CA MET A 82 -9.63 -9.99 9.71
C MET A 82 -9.99 -11.12 8.74
N ALA A 83 -10.39 -12.26 9.25
CA ALA A 83 -10.82 -13.40 8.44
C ALA A 83 -12.26 -13.25 7.90
N ALA A 84 -13.02 -12.32 8.43
CA ALA A 84 -14.37 -12.04 7.96
C ALA A 84 -14.36 -11.23 6.67
#